data_342d4a9f85c355bea6e08c764016e643
#
_entry.id   342d4a9f85c355bea6e08c764016e643
#
_cell.length_a   1.000
_cell.length_b   1.000
_cell.length_c   1.000
_cell.angle_alpha   90.00
_cell.angle_beta   90.00
_cell.angle_gamma   90.00
#
_symmetry.space_group_name_H-M   'P 1'
#
loop_
_entity.id
_entity.type
_entity.pdbx_description
1 polymer ?
#
loop_
_entity_poly.entity_id
_entity_poly.type
_entity_poly.pdbx_seq_one_letter_code
_entity_poly.pdbx_strand_id
1 'polypeptide(L)'
;MKTSTLFAALCTAAAALCAMSAEAQTAPAAPQAAAAPAPGTPWSLDDCIGYALANNIDVQQRALQVEQNEVELSTAKYSRLPDLNASIGGDASFGRVLSSDNTYKDNNQTSGSLNISTSLPVFQGMRINRQVKGGKLDLAAAMQDLERAREDVSINVMTLYLEVLYNKELTDVAERQLALSTLQATQSRELVAAGKQPESARYESEALMAKDQLSLTQARNDLQLALLNLSQALNRESAAGFDVVVPELDSVTLASLHRLGTADGVYNLSLIHISEPTR
;
A
#
# COMPACT_ATOMS: atom_id res chain seq x y z
N MET A 1 -25.15 -56.87 -16.45
CA MET A 1 -25.75 -55.65 -16.98
C MET A 1 -26.47 -54.77 -15.94
N LYS A 2 -26.32 -55.01 -14.63
CA LYS A 2 -26.98 -54.16 -13.58
C LYS A 2 -26.04 -53.25 -12.81
N THR A 3 -24.72 -53.31 -13.05
CA THR A 3 -23.72 -52.46 -12.34
C THR A 3 -23.39 -51.17 -13.06
N SER A 4 -23.62 -51.06 -14.38
CA SER A 4 -23.34 -49.86 -15.17
C SER A 4 -24.37 -48.73 -14.96
N THR A 5 -25.62 -49.09 -14.62
CA THR A 5 -26.68 -48.12 -14.39
C THR A 5 -26.60 -47.44 -13.01
N LEU A 6 -26.01 -48.12 -12.01
CA LEU A 6 -25.75 -47.54 -10.69
C LEU A 6 -24.60 -46.52 -10.72
N PHE A 7 -23.58 -46.75 -11.52
CA PHE A 7 -22.46 -45.83 -11.69
C PHE A 7 -22.88 -44.52 -12.43
N ALA A 8 -23.74 -44.68 -13.44
CA ALA A 8 -24.27 -43.51 -14.18
C ALA A 8 -25.17 -42.64 -13.28
N ALA A 9 -25.98 -43.21 -12.42
CA ALA A 9 -26.84 -42.48 -11.50
C ALA A 9 -26.05 -41.75 -10.38
N LEU A 10 -24.91 -42.30 -9.94
CA LEU A 10 -24.04 -41.68 -8.92
C LEU A 10 -23.26 -40.51 -9.49
N CYS A 11 -22.81 -40.58 -10.74
CA CYS A 11 -22.13 -39.48 -11.44
C CYS A 11 -23.06 -38.28 -11.73
N THR A 12 -24.34 -38.55 -12.05
CA THR A 12 -25.30 -37.47 -12.27
C THR A 12 -25.72 -36.76 -11.00
N ALA A 13 -25.77 -37.45 -9.85
CA ALA A 13 -26.04 -36.82 -8.55
C ALA A 13 -24.86 -35.95 -8.08
N ALA A 14 -23.62 -36.38 -8.33
CA ALA A 14 -22.43 -35.59 -8.00
C ALA A 14 -22.31 -34.32 -8.87
N ALA A 15 -22.67 -34.38 -10.15
CA ALA A 15 -22.69 -33.25 -11.04
C ALA A 15 -23.77 -32.20 -10.66
N ALA A 16 -24.92 -32.65 -10.15
CA ALA A 16 -25.97 -31.78 -9.69
C ALA A 16 -25.62 -31.02 -8.39
N LEU A 17 -24.82 -31.63 -7.48
CA LEU A 17 -24.34 -30.95 -6.27
C LEU A 17 -23.24 -29.88 -6.59
N CYS A 18 -22.42 -30.10 -7.62
CA CYS A 18 -21.43 -29.09 -8.05
C CYS A 18 -22.06 -27.87 -8.76
N ALA A 19 -23.26 -28.00 -9.32
CA ALA A 19 -23.93 -26.91 -10.01
C ALA A 19 -24.61 -25.90 -9.07
N MET A 20 -24.84 -26.23 -7.81
CA MET A 20 -25.49 -25.34 -6.84
C MET A 20 -24.53 -24.40 -6.08
N SER A 21 -23.22 -24.54 -6.27
CA SER A 21 -22.22 -23.68 -5.59
C SER A 21 -21.65 -22.56 -6.49
N ALA A 22 -22.23 -22.34 -7.68
CA ALA A 22 -21.86 -21.23 -8.56
C ALA A 22 -22.80 -20.02 -8.37
N GLU A 23 -23.23 -19.73 -7.15
CA GLU A 23 -23.65 -18.37 -6.83
C GLU A 23 -22.39 -17.52 -6.80
N ALA A 24 -22.31 -16.66 -7.82
CA ALA A 24 -21.24 -15.69 -7.98
C ALA A 24 -21.00 -14.98 -6.63
N GLN A 25 -19.87 -15.27 -6.01
CA GLN A 25 -19.29 -14.36 -5.06
C GLN A 25 -19.11 -13.05 -5.81
N THR A 26 -20.03 -12.12 -5.60
CA THR A 26 -19.83 -10.72 -5.93
C THR A 26 -18.55 -10.34 -5.18
N ALA A 27 -17.44 -10.28 -5.91
CA ALA A 27 -16.21 -9.75 -5.37
C ALA A 27 -16.55 -8.40 -4.74
N PRO A 28 -16.13 -8.13 -3.50
CA PRO A 28 -16.31 -6.81 -2.93
C PRO A 28 -15.78 -5.79 -3.94
N ALA A 29 -16.60 -4.77 -4.23
CA ALA A 29 -16.23 -3.72 -5.16
C ALA A 29 -14.87 -3.19 -4.69
N ALA A 30 -13.86 -3.31 -5.55
CA ALA A 30 -12.56 -2.73 -5.30
C ALA A 30 -12.79 -1.25 -4.91
N PRO A 31 -12.12 -0.73 -3.88
CA PRO A 31 -12.25 0.67 -3.50
C PRO A 31 -12.03 1.48 -4.77
N GLN A 32 -12.99 2.33 -5.11
CA GLN A 32 -12.90 3.18 -6.30
C GLN A 32 -11.64 4.02 -6.14
N ALA A 33 -10.65 3.73 -6.99
CA ALA A 33 -9.43 4.53 -7.06
C ALA A 33 -9.85 5.99 -7.24
N ALA A 34 -9.39 6.87 -6.35
CA ALA A 34 -9.62 8.30 -6.50
C ALA A 34 -9.11 8.69 -7.89
N ALA A 35 -10.00 9.28 -8.70
CA ALA A 35 -9.65 9.66 -10.06
C ALA A 35 -8.52 10.70 -9.99
N ALA A 36 -7.42 10.44 -10.69
CA ALA A 36 -6.34 11.42 -10.81
C ALA A 36 -6.93 12.73 -11.42
N PRO A 37 -6.55 13.91 -10.93
CA PRO A 37 -6.89 15.16 -11.58
C PRO A 37 -6.49 15.12 -13.05
N ALA A 38 -7.19 15.91 -13.88
CA ALA A 38 -6.94 15.95 -15.33
C ALA A 38 -5.45 16.21 -15.62
N PRO A 39 -4.86 15.59 -16.67
CA PRO A 39 -3.46 15.78 -17.01
C PRO A 39 -3.18 17.27 -17.28
N GLY A 40 -2.19 17.83 -16.57
CA GLY A 40 -1.78 19.23 -16.70
C GLY A 40 -2.37 20.18 -15.64
N THR A 41 -3.23 19.72 -14.72
CA THR A 41 -3.62 20.54 -13.57
C THR A 41 -2.59 20.36 -12.44
N PRO A 42 -2.09 21.44 -11.81
CA PRO A 42 -1.21 21.33 -10.66
C PRO A 42 -2.01 20.77 -9.47
N TRP A 43 -1.37 19.85 -8.73
CA TRP A 43 -2.00 19.12 -7.63
C TRP A 43 -1.91 19.89 -6.32
N SER A 44 -3.03 19.94 -5.58
CA SER A 44 -3.02 20.43 -4.21
C SER A 44 -2.50 19.35 -3.24
N LEU A 45 -2.14 19.76 -2.03
CA LEU A 45 -1.72 18.81 -0.98
C LEU A 45 -2.82 17.79 -0.67
N ASP A 46 -4.07 18.25 -0.57
CA ASP A 46 -5.23 17.40 -0.26
C ASP A 46 -5.49 16.40 -1.38
N ASP A 47 -5.33 16.78 -2.66
CA ASP A 47 -5.45 15.88 -3.79
C ASP A 47 -4.35 14.81 -3.76
N CYS A 48 -3.11 15.18 -3.42
CA CYS A 48 -2.00 14.25 -3.27
C CYS A 48 -2.25 13.24 -2.17
N ILE A 49 -2.69 13.69 -0.99
CA ILE A 49 -3.00 12.80 0.14
C ILE A 49 -4.16 11.87 -0.21
N GLY A 50 -5.26 12.41 -0.74
CA GLY A 50 -6.42 11.62 -1.13
C GLY A 50 -6.09 10.54 -2.16
N TYR A 51 -5.30 10.88 -3.16
CA TYR A 51 -4.85 9.94 -4.19
C TYR A 51 -3.92 8.87 -3.61
N ALA A 52 -2.95 9.27 -2.75
CA ALA A 52 -2.04 8.34 -2.11
C ALA A 52 -2.80 7.33 -1.25
N LEU A 53 -3.72 7.78 -0.41
CA LEU A 53 -4.50 6.89 0.46
C LEU A 53 -5.35 5.88 -0.32
N ALA A 54 -5.82 6.26 -1.51
CA ALA A 54 -6.61 5.36 -2.36
C ALA A 54 -5.74 4.34 -3.13
N ASN A 55 -4.53 4.72 -3.53
CA ASN A 55 -3.72 3.93 -4.46
C ASN A 55 -2.45 3.33 -3.82
N ASN A 56 -2.11 3.69 -2.58
CA ASN A 56 -0.92 3.19 -1.92
C ASN A 56 -1.05 1.71 -1.57
N ILE A 57 -0.04 0.92 -1.95
CA ILE A 57 -0.03 -0.53 -1.78
C ILE A 57 0.01 -0.93 -0.31
N ASP A 58 0.74 -0.19 0.54
CA ASP A 58 0.85 -0.50 1.97
C ASP A 58 -0.49 -0.33 2.67
N VAL A 59 -1.24 0.72 2.34
CA VAL A 59 -2.61 0.93 2.86
C VAL A 59 -3.54 -0.19 2.41
N GLN A 60 -3.46 -0.60 1.13
CA GLN A 60 -4.26 -1.70 0.60
C GLN A 60 -3.91 -3.03 1.28
N GLN A 61 -2.63 -3.31 1.51
CA GLN A 61 -2.20 -4.52 2.24
C GLN A 61 -2.74 -4.55 3.67
N ARG A 62 -2.73 -3.40 4.38
CA ARG A 62 -3.31 -3.32 5.74
C ARG A 62 -4.82 -3.47 5.72
N ALA A 63 -5.50 -2.94 4.70
CA ALA A 63 -6.93 -3.14 4.54
C ALA A 63 -7.29 -4.63 4.33
N LEU A 64 -6.55 -5.33 3.47
CA LEU A 64 -6.70 -6.77 3.29
C LEU A 64 -6.38 -7.57 4.56
N GLN A 65 -5.43 -7.12 5.39
CA GLN A 65 -5.13 -7.73 6.67
C GLN A 65 -6.31 -7.61 7.66
N VAL A 66 -7.02 -6.48 7.64
CA VAL A 66 -8.26 -6.30 8.43
C VAL A 66 -9.31 -7.30 7.96
N GLU A 67 -9.54 -7.42 6.65
CA GLU A 67 -10.49 -8.37 6.07
C GLU A 67 -10.13 -9.84 6.43
N GLN A 68 -8.84 -10.18 6.38
CA GLN A 68 -8.36 -11.49 6.81
C GLN A 68 -8.71 -11.76 8.29
N ASN A 69 -8.45 -10.82 9.18
CA ASN A 69 -8.79 -10.95 10.60
C ASN A 69 -10.30 -11.06 10.85
N GLU A 70 -11.13 -10.39 10.02
CA GLU A 70 -12.60 -10.57 10.08
C GLU A 70 -13.02 -12.00 9.72
N VAL A 71 -12.42 -12.55 8.64
CA VAL A 71 -12.68 -13.94 8.24
C VAL A 71 -12.20 -14.91 9.31
N GLU A 72 -11.03 -14.71 9.90
CA GLU A 72 -10.51 -15.53 10.99
C GLU A 72 -11.41 -15.46 12.23
N LEU A 73 -11.89 -14.29 12.61
CA LEU A 73 -12.84 -14.12 13.69
C LEU A 73 -14.17 -14.84 13.39
N SER A 74 -14.68 -14.75 12.16
CA SER A 74 -15.89 -15.44 11.74
C SER A 74 -15.70 -16.97 11.82
N THR A 75 -14.57 -17.46 11.33
CA THR A 75 -14.17 -18.88 11.41
C THR A 75 -14.11 -19.35 12.87
N ALA A 76 -13.50 -18.55 13.75
CA ALA A 76 -13.46 -18.84 15.19
C ALA A 76 -14.85 -18.87 15.83
N LYS A 77 -15.79 -18.03 15.38
CA LYS A 77 -17.19 -18.06 15.83
C LYS A 77 -17.90 -19.34 15.35
N TYR A 78 -17.69 -19.71 14.09
CA TYR A 78 -18.33 -20.87 13.46
C TYR A 78 -17.72 -22.21 13.90
N SER A 79 -16.52 -22.22 14.49
CA SER A 79 -15.90 -23.43 15.05
C SER A 79 -16.73 -24.11 16.17
N ARG A 80 -17.83 -23.48 16.59
CA ARG A 80 -18.84 -24.08 17.49
C ARG A 80 -19.85 -24.96 16.78
N LEU A 81 -19.96 -24.81 15.46
CA LEU A 81 -20.89 -25.60 14.65
C LEU A 81 -20.25 -26.95 14.28
N PRO A 82 -21.08 -27.97 13.96
CA PRO A 82 -20.54 -29.21 13.44
C PRO A 82 -19.87 -28.97 12.10
N ASP A 83 -18.71 -29.58 11.89
CA ASP A 83 -18.05 -29.65 10.60
C ASP A 83 -18.56 -30.89 9.82
N LEU A 84 -18.59 -30.80 8.51
CA LEU A 84 -18.94 -31.87 7.61
C LEU A 84 -17.81 -32.07 6.60
N ASN A 85 -17.16 -33.22 6.68
CA ASN A 85 -16.09 -33.59 5.77
C ASN A 85 -16.53 -34.78 4.92
N ALA A 86 -16.38 -34.65 3.60
CA ALA A 86 -16.59 -35.74 2.66
C ALA A 86 -15.30 -35.99 1.88
N SER A 87 -14.85 -37.24 1.87
CA SER A 87 -13.68 -37.63 1.10
C SER A 87 -13.99 -38.83 0.21
N ILE A 88 -13.51 -38.79 -1.01
CA ILE A 88 -13.56 -39.83 -1.98
C ILE A 88 -12.13 -40.25 -2.30
N GLY A 89 -11.87 -41.57 -2.18
CA GLY A 89 -10.56 -42.13 -2.50
C GLY A 89 -10.70 -43.32 -3.44
N GLY A 90 -9.76 -43.49 -4.33
CA GLY A 90 -9.65 -44.63 -5.19
C GLY A 90 -8.22 -45.12 -5.26
N ASP A 91 -8.01 -46.38 -4.97
CA ASP A 91 -6.71 -47.05 -5.00
C ASP A 91 -6.74 -48.20 -6.00
N ALA A 92 -5.73 -48.24 -6.86
CA ALA A 92 -5.51 -49.37 -7.76
C ALA A 92 -4.11 -49.93 -7.49
N SER A 93 -4.05 -51.16 -7.04
CA SER A 93 -2.79 -51.86 -6.82
C SER A 93 -2.65 -53.00 -7.81
N PHE A 94 -1.50 -53.03 -8.47
CA PHE A 94 -1.14 -54.07 -9.46
C PHE A 94 0.15 -54.72 -8.99
N GLY A 95 0.18 -56.04 -8.92
CA GLY A 95 1.40 -56.69 -8.54
C GLY A 95 1.19 -58.15 -8.10
N ARG A 96 2.29 -58.80 -7.70
CA ARG A 96 2.29 -60.14 -7.17
C ARG A 96 2.29 -60.11 -5.66
N VAL A 97 1.32 -60.77 -5.06
CA VAL A 97 1.17 -60.85 -3.60
C VAL A 97 1.40 -62.32 -3.20
N LEU A 98 2.12 -62.50 -2.11
CA LEU A 98 2.30 -63.82 -1.51
C LEU A 98 0.97 -64.24 -0.86
N SER A 99 0.37 -65.32 -1.36
CA SER A 99 -0.86 -65.91 -0.82
C SER A 99 -0.55 -66.73 0.46
N SER A 100 -1.56 -67.01 1.28
CA SER A 100 -1.45 -67.80 2.47
C SER A 100 -0.88 -69.20 2.19
N ASP A 101 -0.96 -69.67 0.95
CA ASP A 101 -0.41 -70.96 0.46
C ASP A 101 1.09 -70.89 0.09
N ASN A 102 1.77 -69.79 0.47
CA ASN A 102 3.17 -69.51 0.14
C ASN A 102 3.49 -69.54 -1.36
N THR A 103 2.48 -69.25 -2.21
CA THR A 103 2.62 -69.06 -3.67
C THR A 103 2.38 -67.63 -4.07
N TYR A 104 3.14 -67.14 -5.05
CA TYR A 104 2.94 -65.79 -5.62
C TYR A 104 1.78 -65.87 -6.63
N LYS A 105 0.73 -65.05 -6.37
CA LYS A 105 -0.39 -64.86 -7.28
C LYS A 105 -0.45 -63.41 -7.75
N ASP A 106 -0.75 -63.20 -9.02
CA ASP A 106 -1.01 -61.87 -9.55
C ASP A 106 -2.33 -61.37 -8.94
N ASN A 107 -2.26 -60.28 -8.21
CA ASN A 107 -3.41 -59.64 -7.58
C ASN A 107 -3.57 -58.21 -8.09
N ASN A 108 -4.55 -58.00 -8.95
CA ASN A 108 -4.96 -56.71 -9.39
C ASN A 108 -6.20 -56.30 -8.58
N GLN A 109 -6.02 -55.39 -7.66
CA GLN A 109 -7.09 -54.93 -6.78
C GLN A 109 -7.38 -53.48 -7.02
N THR A 110 -8.64 -53.15 -7.26
CA THR A 110 -9.15 -51.77 -7.30
C THR A 110 -10.13 -51.59 -6.14
N SER A 111 -9.88 -50.64 -5.30
CA SER A 111 -10.76 -50.27 -4.19
C SER A 111 -11.20 -48.82 -4.30
N GLY A 112 -12.44 -48.57 -3.95
CA GLY A 112 -13.01 -47.25 -3.84
C GLY A 112 -13.54 -47.03 -2.43
N SER A 113 -13.25 -45.87 -1.85
CA SER A 113 -13.74 -45.47 -0.53
C SER A 113 -14.48 -44.14 -0.62
N LEU A 114 -15.63 -44.08 0.02
CA LEU A 114 -16.37 -42.85 0.27
C LEU A 114 -16.50 -42.71 1.79
N ASN A 115 -15.94 -41.63 2.31
CA ASN A 115 -16.04 -41.35 3.74
C ASN A 115 -16.74 -40.00 3.95
N ILE A 116 -17.79 -39.99 4.77
CA ILE A 116 -18.50 -38.82 5.21
C ILE A 116 -18.40 -38.80 6.74
N SER A 117 -17.81 -37.75 7.29
CA SER A 117 -17.64 -37.58 8.72
C SER A 117 -18.12 -36.18 9.15
N THR A 118 -18.74 -36.16 10.33
CA THR A 118 -19.09 -34.90 11.00
C THR A 118 -18.57 -34.93 12.42
N SER A 119 -18.05 -33.82 12.89
CA SER A 119 -17.61 -33.69 14.27
C SER A 119 -18.15 -32.42 14.90
N LEU A 120 -18.60 -32.53 16.14
CA LEU A 120 -19.13 -31.41 16.92
C LEU A 120 -18.37 -31.29 18.23
N PRO A 121 -17.63 -30.20 18.48
CA PRO A 121 -16.95 -30.05 19.77
C PRO A 121 -17.95 -29.64 20.86
N VAL A 122 -18.34 -30.57 21.72
CA VAL A 122 -19.32 -30.33 22.80
C VAL A 122 -18.70 -29.48 23.93
N PHE A 123 -17.47 -29.82 24.33
CA PHE A 123 -16.76 -29.12 25.39
C PHE A 123 -15.25 -29.13 25.16
N GLN A 124 -14.63 -27.95 25.16
CA GLN A 124 -13.18 -27.77 24.99
C GLN A 124 -12.59 -26.82 26.06
N GLY A 125 -13.08 -26.86 27.28
CA GLY A 125 -12.51 -26.07 28.39
C GLY A 125 -12.46 -24.56 28.11
N MET A 126 -13.51 -23.96 27.51
CA MET A 126 -13.60 -22.55 27.14
C MET A 126 -12.59 -22.10 26.05
N ARG A 127 -11.87 -23.01 25.40
CA ARG A 127 -10.89 -22.71 24.37
C ARG A 127 -11.47 -21.84 23.25
N ILE A 128 -12.63 -22.24 22.71
CA ILE A 128 -13.31 -21.51 21.62
C ILE A 128 -13.69 -20.09 22.06
N ASN A 129 -14.19 -19.93 23.29
CA ASN A 129 -14.55 -18.61 23.80
C ASN A 129 -13.32 -17.68 23.92
N ARG A 130 -12.17 -18.22 24.34
CA ARG A 130 -10.91 -17.47 24.42
C ARG A 130 -10.39 -17.15 23.04
N GLN A 131 -10.49 -18.06 22.08
CA GLN A 131 -10.09 -17.84 20.68
C GLN A 131 -10.93 -16.74 20.02
N VAL A 132 -12.25 -16.74 20.23
CA VAL A 132 -13.13 -15.65 19.75
C VAL A 132 -12.79 -14.29 20.40
N LYS A 133 -12.43 -14.29 21.71
CA LYS A 133 -11.97 -13.06 22.35
C LYS A 133 -10.64 -12.59 21.80
N GLY A 134 -9.68 -13.49 21.58
CA GLY A 134 -8.41 -13.20 20.91
C GLY A 134 -8.64 -12.59 19.54
N GLY A 135 -9.40 -13.28 18.66
CA GLY A 135 -9.68 -12.77 17.33
C GLY A 135 -10.38 -11.42 17.27
N LYS A 136 -11.16 -11.04 18.32
CA LYS A 136 -11.70 -9.67 18.42
C LYS A 136 -10.62 -8.62 18.70
N LEU A 137 -9.63 -8.97 19.54
CA LEU A 137 -8.51 -8.09 19.85
C LEU A 137 -7.57 -7.96 18.65
N ASP A 138 -7.33 -9.08 17.94
CA ASP A 138 -6.51 -9.10 16.74
C ASP A 138 -7.13 -8.24 15.62
N LEU A 139 -8.45 -8.32 15.44
CA LEU A 139 -9.18 -7.44 14.52
C LEU A 139 -9.07 -5.97 14.93
N ALA A 140 -9.25 -5.66 16.22
CA ALA A 140 -9.11 -4.28 16.71
C ALA A 140 -7.67 -3.75 16.52
N ALA A 141 -6.66 -4.58 16.75
CA ALA A 141 -5.27 -4.25 16.48
C ALA A 141 -5.03 -3.97 14.99
N ALA A 142 -5.52 -4.85 14.10
CA ALA A 142 -5.38 -4.67 12.65
C ALA A 142 -6.06 -3.38 12.14
N MET A 143 -7.20 -2.98 12.73
CA MET A 143 -7.84 -1.70 12.41
C MET A 143 -6.97 -0.51 12.81
N GLN A 144 -6.32 -0.56 13.99
CA GLN A 144 -5.40 0.49 14.43
C GLN A 144 -4.14 0.54 13.56
N ASP A 145 -3.62 -0.61 13.15
CA ASP A 145 -2.49 -0.69 12.23
C ASP A 145 -2.82 -0.09 10.84
N LEU A 146 -4.06 -0.26 10.37
CA LEU A 146 -4.52 0.37 9.14
C LEU A 146 -4.57 1.91 9.27
N GLU A 147 -5.13 2.43 10.37
CA GLU A 147 -5.17 3.88 10.61
C GLU A 147 -3.76 4.45 10.71
N ARG A 148 -2.87 3.80 11.43
CA ARG A 148 -1.46 4.19 11.49
C ARG A 148 -0.79 4.22 10.12
N ALA A 149 -1.03 3.21 9.29
CA ALA A 149 -0.48 3.19 7.92
C ALA A 149 -0.99 4.36 7.07
N ARG A 150 -2.26 4.75 7.23
CA ARG A 150 -2.83 5.93 6.57
C ARG A 150 -2.16 7.23 7.03
N GLU A 151 -1.93 7.36 8.33
CA GLU A 151 -1.22 8.51 8.91
C GLU A 151 0.22 8.58 8.41
N ASP A 152 0.95 7.46 8.43
CA ASP A 152 2.33 7.38 7.97
C ASP A 152 2.46 7.76 6.49
N VAL A 153 1.55 7.29 5.63
CA VAL A 153 1.50 7.67 4.20
C VAL A 153 1.19 9.15 4.05
N SER A 154 0.24 9.69 4.81
CA SER A 154 -0.13 11.12 4.75
C SER A 154 1.04 12.02 5.15
N ILE A 155 1.77 11.67 6.22
CA ILE A 155 2.96 12.40 6.68
C ILE A 155 4.09 12.32 5.64
N ASN A 156 4.31 11.15 5.05
CA ASN A 156 5.32 10.97 4.02
C ASN A 156 5.02 11.83 2.77
N VAL A 157 3.77 11.81 2.28
CA VAL A 157 3.34 12.63 1.14
C VAL A 157 3.46 14.11 1.46
N MET A 158 3.05 14.55 2.65
CA MET A 158 3.20 15.93 3.09
C MET A 158 4.68 16.37 3.09
N THR A 159 5.57 15.53 3.60
CA THR A 159 7.01 15.82 3.64
C THR A 159 7.59 15.97 2.24
N LEU A 160 7.27 15.05 1.34
CA LEU A 160 7.73 15.11 -0.05
C LEU A 160 7.12 16.29 -0.81
N TYR A 161 5.87 16.64 -0.53
CA TYR A 161 5.24 17.83 -1.11
C TYR A 161 5.94 19.11 -0.69
N LEU A 162 6.28 19.25 0.60
CA LEU A 162 7.04 20.39 1.11
C LEU A 162 8.46 20.44 0.54
N GLU A 163 9.08 19.29 0.30
CA GLU A 163 10.38 19.20 -0.37
C GLU A 163 10.31 19.73 -1.82
N VAL A 164 9.23 19.41 -2.55
CA VAL A 164 9.01 19.98 -3.90
C VAL A 164 8.85 21.49 -3.84
N LEU A 165 8.03 22.00 -2.91
CA LEU A 165 7.86 23.46 -2.74
C LEU A 165 9.19 24.14 -2.41
N TYR A 166 9.98 23.58 -1.51
CA TYR A 166 11.30 24.09 -1.15
C TYR A 166 12.24 24.15 -2.36
N ASN A 167 12.34 23.07 -3.15
CA ASN A 167 13.19 23.06 -4.34
C ASN A 167 12.67 24.00 -5.45
N LYS A 168 11.36 24.21 -5.53
CA LYS A 168 10.76 25.20 -6.46
C LYS A 168 11.20 26.61 -6.11
N GLU A 169 11.16 26.98 -4.82
CA GLU A 169 11.64 28.28 -4.34
C GLU A 169 13.16 28.45 -4.52
N LEU A 170 13.95 27.39 -4.25
CA LEU A 170 15.39 27.44 -4.48
C LEU A 170 15.73 27.66 -5.96
N THR A 171 14.95 27.06 -6.86
CA THR A 171 15.14 27.23 -8.30
C THR A 171 14.86 28.68 -8.70
N ASP A 172 13.78 29.30 -8.18
CA ASP A 172 13.46 30.69 -8.45
C ASP A 172 14.55 31.66 -7.91
N VAL A 173 15.06 31.39 -6.70
CA VAL A 173 16.18 32.14 -6.14
C VAL A 173 17.44 32.02 -7.01
N ALA A 174 17.78 30.81 -7.47
CA ALA A 174 18.92 30.57 -8.34
C ALA A 174 18.77 31.27 -9.71
N GLU A 175 17.56 31.31 -10.26
CA GLU A 175 17.26 32.06 -11.50
C GLU A 175 17.49 33.56 -11.34
N ARG A 176 16.99 34.14 -10.24
CA ARG A 176 17.19 35.56 -9.92
C ARG A 176 18.68 35.87 -9.70
N GLN A 177 19.39 34.98 -9.01
CA GLN A 177 20.82 35.14 -8.78
C GLN A 177 21.63 35.11 -10.08
N LEU A 178 21.33 34.19 -10.99
CA LEU A 178 21.95 34.11 -12.31
C LEU A 178 21.64 35.37 -13.14
N ALA A 179 20.40 35.88 -13.09
CA ALA A 179 20.04 37.12 -13.79
C ALA A 179 20.87 38.34 -13.29
N LEU A 180 21.08 38.42 -11.97
CA LEU A 180 21.92 39.45 -11.37
C LEU A 180 23.39 39.33 -11.80
N SER A 181 24.00 38.15 -11.70
CA SER A 181 25.39 37.95 -12.08
C SER A 181 25.62 38.13 -13.58
N THR A 182 24.62 37.82 -14.43
CA THR A 182 24.65 38.10 -15.86
C THR A 182 24.70 39.62 -16.14
N LEU A 183 23.90 40.42 -15.41
CA LEU A 183 23.97 41.89 -15.51
C LEU A 183 25.32 42.41 -15.06
N GLN A 184 25.86 41.88 -13.94
CA GLN A 184 27.19 42.27 -13.44
C GLN A 184 28.30 41.96 -14.43
N ALA A 185 28.26 40.74 -15.05
CA ALA A 185 29.22 40.35 -16.07
C ALA A 185 29.16 41.23 -17.30
N THR A 186 27.96 41.63 -17.74
CA THR A 186 27.77 42.57 -18.85
C THR A 186 28.32 43.96 -18.53
N GLN A 187 28.01 44.49 -17.36
CA GLN A 187 28.51 45.78 -16.88
C GLN A 187 30.05 45.78 -16.76
N SER A 188 30.62 44.70 -16.18
CA SER A 188 32.07 44.57 -16.04
C SER A 188 32.78 44.55 -17.40
N ARG A 189 32.18 43.84 -18.37
CA ARG A 189 32.72 43.77 -19.76
C ARG A 189 32.72 45.17 -20.42
N GLU A 190 31.66 45.95 -20.24
CA GLU A 190 31.59 47.33 -20.78
C GLU A 190 32.60 48.26 -20.13
N LEU A 191 32.78 48.16 -18.79
CA LEU A 191 33.73 48.98 -18.06
C LEU A 191 35.19 48.67 -18.42
N VAL A 192 35.51 47.39 -18.64
CA VAL A 192 36.83 46.97 -19.14
C VAL A 192 37.06 47.48 -20.55
N ALA A 193 36.06 47.34 -21.45
CA ALA A 193 36.14 47.89 -22.81
C ALA A 193 36.34 49.38 -22.86
N ALA A 194 35.77 50.11 -21.88
CA ALA A 194 35.98 51.58 -21.70
C ALA A 194 37.29 51.92 -20.98
N GLY A 195 38.15 50.95 -20.65
CA GLY A 195 39.42 51.13 -19.94
C GLY A 195 39.29 51.60 -18.47
N LYS A 196 38.09 51.45 -17.86
CA LYS A 196 37.80 51.87 -16.49
C LYS A 196 38.05 50.80 -15.42
N GLN A 197 38.19 49.56 -15.86
CA GLN A 197 38.47 48.40 -14.99
C GLN A 197 39.57 47.48 -15.61
N PRO A 198 40.33 46.75 -14.77
CA PRO A 198 41.29 45.80 -15.26
C PRO A 198 40.59 44.56 -15.85
N GLU A 199 41.27 43.86 -16.76
CA GLU A 199 40.73 42.66 -17.43
C GLU A 199 40.42 41.51 -16.47
N SER A 200 41.10 41.44 -15.30
CA SER A 200 40.80 40.48 -14.23
C SER A 200 39.38 40.60 -13.70
N ALA A 201 38.81 41.83 -13.62
CA ALA A 201 37.44 42.03 -13.14
C ALA A 201 36.39 41.43 -14.09
N ARG A 202 36.66 41.40 -15.41
CA ARG A 202 35.80 40.68 -16.37
C ARG A 202 35.81 39.19 -16.12
N TYR A 203 37.00 38.60 -16.02
CA TYR A 203 37.12 37.16 -15.78
C TYR A 203 36.48 36.73 -14.44
N GLU A 204 36.62 37.56 -13.41
CA GLU A 204 36.02 37.31 -12.09
C GLU A 204 34.48 37.33 -12.17
N SER A 205 33.89 38.31 -12.85
CA SER A 205 32.43 38.37 -13.04
C SER A 205 31.88 37.29 -13.96
N GLU A 206 32.62 36.91 -14.99
CA GLU A 206 32.27 35.78 -15.87
C GLU A 206 32.35 34.41 -15.11
N ALA A 207 33.36 34.25 -14.24
CA ALA A 207 33.46 33.05 -13.38
C ALA A 207 32.32 32.96 -12.37
N LEU A 208 31.90 34.12 -11.79
CA LEU A 208 30.73 34.17 -10.90
C LEU A 208 29.45 33.78 -11.64
N MET A 209 29.21 34.33 -12.82
CA MET A 209 28.06 34.01 -13.68
C MET A 209 28.05 32.50 -14.02
N ALA A 210 29.20 31.91 -14.38
CA ALA A 210 29.30 30.46 -14.67
C ALA A 210 29.01 29.61 -13.44
N LYS A 211 29.44 30.04 -12.24
CA LYS A 211 29.12 29.39 -10.99
C LYS A 211 27.62 29.43 -10.69
N ASP A 212 26.96 30.58 -10.89
CA ASP A 212 25.53 30.71 -10.66
C ASP A 212 24.72 29.93 -11.69
N GLN A 213 25.20 29.81 -12.94
CA GLN A 213 24.63 28.93 -13.96
C GLN A 213 24.68 27.45 -13.54
N LEU A 214 25.80 27.02 -12.94
CA LEU A 214 25.90 25.65 -12.40
C LEU A 214 24.90 25.45 -11.25
N SER A 215 24.81 26.42 -10.32
CA SER A 215 23.87 26.36 -9.18
C SER A 215 22.43 26.24 -9.65
N LEU A 216 22.02 26.99 -10.68
CA LEU A 216 20.70 26.89 -11.29
C LEU A 216 20.45 25.49 -11.89
N THR A 217 21.44 24.95 -12.59
CA THR A 217 21.31 23.61 -13.18
C THR A 217 21.14 22.54 -12.10
N GLN A 218 21.87 22.66 -10.98
CA GLN A 218 21.71 21.78 -9.82
C GLN A 218 20.32 21.91 -9.20
N ALA A 219 19.87 23.14 -8.91
CA ALA A 219 18.54 23.38 -8.34
C ALA A 219 17.40 22.82 -9.22
N ARG A 220 17.51 22.95 -10.55
CA ARG A 220 16.54 22.35 -11.48
C ARG A 220 16.55 20.83 -11.45
N ASN A 221 17.71 20.21 -11.34
CA ASN A 221 17.82 18.75 -11.21
C ASN A 221 17.22 18.27 -9.89
N ASP A 222 17.50 18.98 -8.79
CA ASP A 222 16.96 18.66 -7.47
C ASP A 222 15.43 18.78 -7.45
N LEU A 223 14.87 19.80 -8.10
CA LEU A 223 13.42 19.93 -8.28
C LEU A 223 12.82 18.77 -9.07
N GLN A 224 13.48 18.34 -10.16
CA GLN A 224 12.99 17.19 -10.93
C GLN A 224 13.03 15.89 -10.12
N LEU A 225 14.08 15.69 -9.31
CA LEU A 225 14.18 14.54 -8.41
C LEU A 225 13.10 14.58 -7.32
N ALA A 226 12.84 15.74 -6.72
CA ALA A 226 11.78 15.89 -5.73
C ALA A 226 10.38 15.59 -6.31
N LEU A 227 10.08 16.08 -7.52
CA LEU A 227 8.85 15.74 -8.25
C LEU A 227 8.74 14.25 -8.56
N LEU A 228 9.85 13.61 -8.94
CA LEU A 228 9.89 12.18 -9.19
C LEU A 228 9.62 11.39 -7.90
N ASN A 229 10.27 11.75 -6.79
CA ASN A 229 10.08 11.11 -5.50
C ASN A 229 8.62 11.22 -5.03
N LEU A 230 8.02 12.40 -5.16
CA LEU A 230 6.60 12.59 -4.83
C LEU A 230 5.70 11.74 -5.73
N SER A 231 5.95 11.70 -7.05
CA SER A 231 5.15 10.88 -7.97
C SER A 231 5.24 9.38 -7.67
N GLN A 232 6.42 8.90 -7.23
CA GLN A 232 6.62 7.52 -6.78
C GLN A 232 5.87 7.22 -5.48
N ALA A 233 5.90 8.15 -4.52
CA ALA A 233 5.16 8.00 -3.26
C ALA A 233 3.63 7.96 -3.49
N LEU A 234 3.15 8.65 -4.51
CA LEU A 234 1.76 8.60 -4.98
C LEU A 234 1.44 7.31 -5.76
N ASN A 235 2.42 6.49 -6.06
CA ASN A 235 2.28 5.28 -6.89
C ASN A 235 1.68 5.57 -8.28
N ARG A 236 2.11 6.69 -8.92
CA ARG A 236 1.68 7.05 -10.27
C ARG A 236 2.48 6.31 -11.34
N GLU A 237 1.84 5.97 -12.44
CA GLU A 237 2.49 5.31 -13.59
C GLU A 237 3.52 6.21 -14.29
N SER A 238 3.37 7.54 -14.24
CA SER A 238 4.28 8.48 -14.89
C SER A 238 4.39 9.78 -14.10
N ALA A 239 5.62 10.31 -13.99
CA ALA A 239 5.92 11.63 -13.45
C ALA A 239 5.76 12.75 -14.49
N ALA A 240 5.51 12.42 -15.77
CA ALA A 240 5.41 13.43 -16.85
C ALA A 240 4.23 14.36 -16.63
N GLY A 241 4.49 15.67 -16.70
CA GLY A 241 3.47 16.71 -16.55
C GLY A 241 2.92 16.86 -15.13
N PHE A 242 3.62 16.34 -14.12
CA PHE A 242 3.25 16.50 -12.72
C PHE A 242 3.82 17.80 -12.17
N ASP A 243 2.97 18.66 -11.63
CA ASP A 243 3.34 19.89 -10.93
C ASP A 243 2.44 20.06 -9.69
N VAL A 244 2.90 20.85 -8.73
CA VAL A 244 2.22 21.10 -7.47
C VAL A 244 1.83 22.59 -7.35
N VAL A 245 0.68 22.83 -6.70
CA VAL A 245 0.23 24.18 -6.38
C VAL A 245 1.10 24.76 -5.28
N VAL A 246 1.58 25.97 -5.45
CA VAL A 246 2.19 26.75 -4.37
C VAL A 246 1.06 27.39 -3.57
N PRO A 247 0.83 27.02 -2.30
CA PRO A 247 -0.22 27.63 -1.50
C PRO A 247 0.12 29.08 -1.18
N GLU A 248 -0.81 29.99 -1.40
CA GLU A 248 -0.68 31.36 -0.89
C GLU A 248 -0.89 31.34 0.63
N LEU A 249 0.20 31.50 1.38
CA LEU A 249 0.16 31.62 2.83
C LEU A 249 -0.32 33.00 3.22
N ASP A 250 -1.62 33.21 3.40
CA ASP A 250 -2.17 34.41 3.96
C ASP A 250 -1.84 34.49 5.46
N SER A 251 -1.55 35.73 5.93
CA SER A 251 -1.23 36.03 7.34
C SER A 251 -2.32 35.55 8.32
N VAL A 252 -3.56 35.45 7.86
CA VAL A 252 -4.70 34.93 8.64
C VAL A 252 -4.57 33.43 8.88
N THR A 253 -4.08 32.69 7.88
CA THR A 253 -3.85 31.22 7.99
C THR A 253 -2.72 30.92 8.98
N LEU A 254 -1.63 31.70 8.95
CA LEU A 254 -0.53 31.58 9.91
C LEU A 254 -0.97 31.90 11.35
N ALA A 255 -1.86 32.83 11.57
CA ALA A 255 -2.41 33.15 12.89
C ALA A 255 -3.34 32.04 13.42
N SER A 256 -3.99 31.28 12.55
CA SER A 256 -4.83 30.13 12.94
C SER A 256 -4.02 28.89 13.35
N LEU A 257 -2.81 28.71 12.81
CA LEU A 257 -1.89 27.62 13.16
C LEU A 257 -1.35 27.72 14.61
N HIS A 258 -1.43 28.89 15.25
CA HIS A 258 -1.02 29.08 16.65
C HIS A 258 -1.97 28.42 17.68
N ARG A 259 -3.03 27.78 17.24
CA ARG A 259 -3.90 26.95 18.10
C ARG A 259 -3.50 25.46 18.11
N LEU A 260 -2.22 25.20 18.17
CA LEU A 260 -1.76 23.90 18.64
C LEU A 260 -2.25 23.74 20.08
N GLY A 261 -2.98 22.67 20.37
CA GLY A 261 -3.46 22.38 21.71
C GLY A 261 -2.33 22.48 22.74
N THR A 262 -2.68 22.69 24.01
CA THR A 262 -1.69 22.66 25.08
C THR A 262 -0.86 21.38 25.01
N ALA A 263 0.41 21.39 25.41
CA ALA A 263 1.27 20.22 25.42
C ALA A 263 0.59 19.00 26.08
N ASP A 264 -0.19 19.24 27.14
CA ASP A 264 -0.98 18.22 27.84
C ASP A 264 -2.14 17.68 26.96
N GLY A 265 -2.74 18.51 26.12
CA GLY A 265 -3.76 18.07 25.15
C GLY A 265 -3.18 17.18 24.07
N VAL A 266 -2.01 17.54 23.54
CA VAL A 266 -1.28 16.71 22.55
C VAL A 266 -0.78 15.41 23.19
N TYR A 267 -0.29 15.47 24.41
CA TYR A 267 0.16 14.30 25.17
C TYR A 267 -0.99 13.31 25.42
N ASN A 268 -2.16 13.78 25.82
CA ASN A 268 -3.33 12.92 26.05
C ASN A 268 -3.94 12.34 24.76
N LEU A 269 -3.72 12.97 23.62
CA LEU A 269 -4.08 12.44 22.30
C LEU A 269 -3.02 11.48 21.74
N SER A 270 -1.82 11.46 22.31
CA SER A 270 -0.76 10.57 21.88
C SER A 270 -1.10 9.12 22.20
N LEU A 271 -1.11 8.28 21.16
CA LEU A 271 -1.34 6.83 21.27
C LEU A 271 -0.26 6.09 22.08
N ILE A 272 0.83 6.76 22.50
CA ILE A 272 1.92 6.20 23.29
C ILE A 272 1.41 5.61 24.62
N HIS A 273 0.35 6.21 25.21
CA HIS A 273 -0.21 5.73 26.47
C HIS A 273 -1.06 4.47 26.35
N ILE A 274 -1.51 4.13 25.14
CA ILE A 274 -2.34 2.93 24.92
C ILE A 274 -1.45 1.66 24.92
N SER A 275 -0.16 1.81 24.70
CA SER A 275 0.79 0.69 24.62
C SER A 275 1.50 0.39 25.96
N GLU A 276 1.36 1.23 26.99
CA GLU A 276 1.90 0.88 28.31
C GLU A 276 0.96 -0.11 29.00
N PRO A 277 1.44 -1.34 29.30
CA PRO A 277 0.65 -2.26 30.11
C PRO A 277 0.51 -1.63 31.50
N THR A 278 -0.71 -1.28 31.84
CA THR A 278 -1.06 -0.97 33.24
C THR A 278 -0.61 -2.13 34.11
N ARG A 279 0.43 -1.91 34.93
CA ARG A 279 0.84 -2.80 36.01
C ARG A 279 -0.26 -2.95 37.02
#